data_456d584b66b2423e5ee68cf57b16e6d5
#
_entry.id   456d584b66b2423e5ee68cf57b16e6d5
#
_cell.length_a   1.000
_cell.length_b   1.000
_cell.length_c   1.000
_cell.angle_alpha   90.00
_cell.angle_beta   90.00
_cell.angle_gamma   90.00
#
_symmetry.space_group_name_H-M   'P 1'
#
loop_
_entity.id
_entity.type
_entity.pdbx_description
1 polymer ?
#
loop_
_entity_poly.entity_id
_entity_poly.type
_entity_poly.pdbx_seq_one_letter_code
_entity_poly.pdbx_strand_id
1 'polypeptide(L)'
;MSVAHAIVAAPTRTASEVPVAGAPSSPLSTGGAGVIFEYDVAAILMSRLVRGASVPVGIHGPVGRVAFQQGNEGYPLDDVVAWGHADPPAVAPSIQVQVKRRVRATAGDAEFVKVMAAAVAACGGQPELLAARRLLFGLAARRSGADHLDELTELTDMARAHVVPETFENLFRARITGKPLRDRFGEVSAAVATAAGAPDALAVRQLTHQILRALHVWQVEEGPDGRDWRAELDGLADLAAAAGKSPADIMTHLLAIAGRFGPRSGNVDADHVRGELARFEVYLPATRMGVRRPASHTTINASGNSTVFNGQVMNFGAFHFHGRPSAPGKENGTS
;
A
#
# COMPACT_ATOMS: atom_id res chain seq x y z
N MET A 1 -64.70 -11.98 52.43
CA MET A 1 -63.39 -11.34 52.36
C MET A 1 -62.59 -12.10 51.33
N SER A 2 -62.47 -11.50 50.11
CA SER A 2 -61.83 -12.14 48.97
C SER A 2 -60.52 -11.39 48.76
N VAL A 3 -59.39 -12.08 48.79
CA VAL A 3 -58.06 -11.54 48.61
C VAL A 3 -57.65 -11.71 47.13
N ALA A 4 -57.58 -10.61 46.39
CA ALA A 4 -57.15 -10.61 45.02
C ALA A 4 -55.62 -10.66 44.99
N HIS A 5 -55.05 -11.70 44.33
CA HIS A 5 -53.63 -11.81 44.02
C HIS A 5 -53.33 -10.98 42.77
N ALA A 6 -52.53 -9.95 42.92
CA ALA A 6 -51.95 -9.18 41.80
C ALA A 6 -50.76 -9.96 41.22
N ILE A 7 -50.88 -10.36 39.96
CA ILE A 7 -49.79 -10.96 39.18
C ILE A 7 -48.94 -9.79 38.63
N VAL A 8 -47.72 -9.68 39.15
CA VAL A 8 -46.71 -8.76 38.63
C VAL A 8 -46.11 -9.37 37.36
N ALA A 9 -46.35 -8.78 36.21
CA ALA A 9 -45.75 -9.15 34.96
C ALA A 9 -44.24 -8.74 34.94
N ALA A 10 -43.38 -9.69 34.64
CA ALA A 10 -41.95 -9.44 34.45
C ALA A 10 -41.69 -8.64 33.16
N PRO A 11 -40.71 -7.73 33.14
CA PRO A 11 -40.41 -6.98 31.93
C PRO A 11 -39.78 -7.90 30.89
N THR A 12 -40.40 -7.91 29.72
CA THR A 12 -39.88 -8.56 28.50
C THR A 12 -38.56 -7.90 28.11
N ARG A 13 -37.45 -8.62 28.15
CA ARG A 13 -36.18 -8.19 27.56
C ARG A 13 -36.37 -8.04 26.06
N THR A 14 -36.27 -6.82 25.60
CA THR A 14 -36.11 -6.49 24.17
C THR A 14 -34.82 -7.12 23.65
N ALA A 15 -34.98 -7.92 22.61
CA ALA A 15 -33.83 -8.48 21.87
C ALA A 15 -32.87 -7.36 21.46
N SER A 16 -31.60 -7.52 21.83
CA SER A 16 -30.51 -6.66 21.40
C SER A 16 -30.44 -6.74 19.88
N GLU A 17 -30.72 -5.65 19.21
CA GLU A 17 -30.44 -5.51 17.78
C GLU A 17 -28.93 -5.72 17.55
N VAL A 18 -28.62 -6.81 16.86
CA VAL A 18 -27.28 -7.02 16.27
C VAL A 18 -27.06 -5.86 15.29
N PRO A 19 -25.98 -5.08 15.41
CA PRO A 19 -25.73 -4.03 14.42
C PRO A 19 -25.56 -4.69 13.05
N VAL A 20 -26.50 -4.41 12.18
CA VAL A 20 -26.41 -4.74 10.75
C VAL A 20 -25.13 -4.07 10.24
N ALA A 21 -24.22 -4.88 9.70
CA ALA A 21 -23.02 -4.40 9.04
C ALA A 21 -23.42 -3.25 8.11
N GLY A 22 -22.85 -2.06 8.33
CA GLY A 22 -23.27 -0.85 7.64
C GLY A 22 -23.16 -1.04 6.13
N ALA A 23 -24.18 -0.61 5.41
CA ALA A 23 -24.16 -0.55 3.96
C ALA A 23 -22.89 0.20 3.49
N PRO A 24 -22.24 -0.22 2.39
CA PRO A 24 -21.05 0.43 1.89
C PRO A 24 -21.34 1.93 1.71
N SER A 25 -20.53 2.77 2.36
CA SER A 25 -20.69 4.22 2.23
C SER A 25 -20.39 4.60 0.78
N SER A 26 -21.43 5.05 0.06
CA SER A 26 -21.27 5.54 -1.31
C SER A 26 -20.21 6.64 -1.34
N PRO A 27 -19.24 6.60 -2.28
CA PRO A 27 -18.24 7.65 -2.46
C PRO A 27 -18.82 9.05 -2.59
N LEU A 28 -20.06 9.16 -3.06
CA LEU A 28 -20.80 10.42 -3.17
C LEU A 28 -21.14 11.08 -1.82
N SER A 29 -21.07 10.31 -0.71
CA SER A 29 -21.38 10.83 0.63
C SER A 29 -20.21 11.52 1.36
N THR A 30 -18.98 11.37 0.87
CA THR A 30 -17.75 11.84 1.53
C THR A 30 -17.14 13.13 0.96
N GLY A 31 -17.89 13.89 0.14
CA GLY A 31 -17.45 15.17 -0.44
C GLY A 31 -16.61 14.97 -1.70
N GLY A 32 -17.09 15.46 -2.83
CA GLY A 32 -16.66 15.17 -4.21
C GLY A 32 -15.15 15.13 -4.50
N ALA A 33 -14.33 15.87 -3.74
CA ALA A 33 -12.89 15.92 -3.97
C ALA A 33 -12.12 14.67 -3.48
N GLY A 34 -12.62 13.97 -2.45
CA GLY A 34 -12.05 12.68 -2.00
C GLY A 34 -12.28 11.60 -3.03
N VAL A 35 -13.49 11.54 -3.55
CA VAL A 35 -13.91 10.58 -4.59
C VAL A 35 -13.14 10.76 -5.89
N ILE A 36 -12.89 12.01 -6.31
CA ILE A 36 -12.07 12.29 -7.50
C ILE A 36 -10.66 11.73 -7.29
N PHE A 37 -10.06 11.92 -6.12
CA PHE A 37 -8.72 11.41 -5.82
C PHE A 37 -8.67 9.86 -5.78
N GLU A 38 -9.73 9.20 -5.33
CA GLU A 38 -9.84 7.73 -5.43
C GLU A 38 -9.85 7.28 -6.89
N TYR A 39 -10.57 8.01 -7.77
CA TYR A 39 -10.60 7.70 -9.20
C TYR A 39 -9.26 7.98 -9.89
N ASP A 40 -8.51 9.00 -9.48
CA ASP A 40 -7.16 9.25 -9.98
C ASP A 40 -6.23 8.07 -9.67
N VAL A 41 -6.22 7.60 -8.42
CA VAL A 41 -5.45 6.43 -7.99
C VAL A 41 -5.85 5.17 -8.77
N ALA A 42 -7.15 4.96 -8.95
CA ALA A 42 -7.69 3.85 -9.70
C ALA A 42 -7.31 3.90 -11.18
N ALA A 43 -7.38 5.08 -11.82
CA ALA A 43 -6.98 5.27 -13.22
C ALA A 43 -5.49 5.00 -13.44
N ILE A 44 -4.62 5.41 -12.50
CA ILE A 44 -3.19 5.09 -12.52
C ILE A 44 -2.99 3.57 -12.47
N LEU A 45 -3.69 2.85 -11.58
CA LEU A 45 -3.57 1.40 -11.48
C LEU A 45 -4.11 0.68 -12.74
N MET A 46 -5.21 1.16 -13.32
CA MET A 46 -5.73 0.61 -14.58
C MET A 46 -4.83 0.91 -15.78
N SER A 47 -4.19 2.07 -15.83
CA SER A 47 -3.14 2.38 -16.81
C SER A 47 -2.01 1.35 -16.76
N ARG A 48 -1.53 1.05 -15.55
CA ARG A 48 -0.49 0.05 -15.32
C ARG A 48 -0.95 -1.36 -15.68
N LEU A 49 -2.20 -1.69 -15.37
CA LEU A 49 -2.83 -2.96 -15.73
C LEU A 49 -2.82 -3.19 -17.26
N VAL A 50 -3.27 -2.23 -18.06
CA VAL A 50 -3.31 -2.38 -19.52
C VAL A 50 -1.93 -2.38 -20.17
N ARG A 51 -0.93 -1.78 -19.52
CA ARG A 51 0.47 -1.77 -19.97
C ARG A 51 1.27 -2.99 -19.49
N GLY A 52 0.75 -3.78 -18.56
CA GLY A 52 1.54 -4.81 -17.87
C GLY A 52 2.68 -4.21 -17.03
N ALA A 53 2.47 -3.01 -16.48
CA ALA A 53 3.43 -2.36 -15.59
C ALA A 53 3.20 -2.76 -14.12
N SER A 54 4.21 -2.56 -13.26
CA SER A 54 4.11 -2.88 -11.83
C SER A 54 3.23 -1.89 -11.07
N VAL A 55 2.66 -2.31 -9.94
CA VAL A 55 2.05 -1.38 -8.97
C VAL A 55 3.08 -0.32 -8.55
N PRO A 56 2.69 0.94 -8.31
CA PRO A 56 3.64 1.99 -7.91
C PRO A 56 4.42 1.68 -6.64
N VAL A 57 3.82 0.92 -5.72
CA VAL A 57 4.40 0.56 -4.44
C VAL A 57 4.11 -0.91 -4.09
N GLY A 58 5.00 -1.54 -3.37
CA GLY A 58 4.78 -2.83 -2.68
C GLY A 58 4.94 -4.07 -3.56
N ILE A 59 4.24 -4.16 -4.67
CA ILE A 59 4.26 -5.36 -5.53
C ILE A 59 5.29 -5.19 -6.64
N HIS A 60 6.23 -6.13 -6.69
CA HIS A 60 7.18 -6.25 -7.79
C HIS A 60 6.59 -7.15 -8.88
N GLY A 61 6.38 -6.60 -10.06
CA GLY A 61 5.82 -7.31 -11.21
C GLY A 61 4.54 -6.67 -11.75
N PRO A 62 4.07 -7.13 -12.92
CA PRO A 62 2.91 -6.56 -13.58
C PRO A 62 1.64 -6.62 -12.72
N VAL A 63 0.81 -5.58 -12.83
CA VAL A 63 -0.56 -5.65 -12.31
C VAL A 63 -1.34 -6.68 -13.12
N GLY A 64 -1.99 -7.61 -12.43
CA GLY A 64 -2.84 -8.63 -13.06
C GLY A 64 -4.34 -8.33 -12.95
N ARG A 65 -4.74 -7.64 -11.88
CA ARG A 65 -6.15 -7.33 -11.58
C ARG A 65 -6.26 -6.13 -10.66
N VAL A 66 -7.32 -5.36 -10.80
CA VAL A 66 -7.70 -4.25 -9.91
C VAL A 66 -9.16 -4.40 -9.52
N ALA A 67 -9.49 -4.20 -8.25
CA ALA A 67 -10.86 -4.17 -7.76
C ALA A 67 -11.09 -2.97 -6.85
N PHE A 68 -12.36 -2.56 -6.72
CA PHE A 68 -12.79 -1.36 -6.02
C PHE A 68 -13.74 -1.71 -4.90
N GLN A 69 -13.70 -0.99 -3.77
CA GLN A 69 -14.66 -1.06 -2.67
C GLN A 69 -14.92 -2.51 -2.20
N GLN A 70 -13.85 -3.24 -1.88
CA GLN A 70 -13.90 -4.68 -1.59
C GLN A 70 -14.11 -5.01 -0.10
N GLY A 71 -14.58 -4.05 0.72
CA GLY A 71 -14.81 -4.27 2.15
C GLY A 71 -15.73 -5.47 2.45
N ASN A 72 -16.77 -5.65 1.66
CA ASN A 72 -17.70 -6.78 1.80
C ASN A 72 -17.08 -8.14 1.43
N GLU A 73 -15.98 -8.14 0.70
CA GLU A 73 -15.23 -9.34 0.28
C GLU A 73 -14.10 -9.68 1.27
N GLY A 74 -14.05 -9.01 2.42
CA GLY A 74 -13.07 -9.28 3.46
C GLY A 74 -11.73 -8.54 3.28
N TYR A 75 -11.71 -7.44 2.53
CA TYR A 75 -10.55 -6.57 2.36
C TYR A 75 -10.75 -5.28 3.16
N PRO A 76 -10.21 -5.17 4.40
CA PRO A 76 -10.47 -4.02 5.27
C PRO A 76 -9.94 -2.67 4.77
N LEU A 77 -8.82 -2.66 4.01
CA LEU A 77 -8.36 -1.47 3.28
C LEU A 77 -8.91 -1.57 1.86
N ASP A 78 -10.12 -1.13 1.67
CA ASP A 78 -10.99 -1.56 0.60
C ASP A 78 -11.15 -0.61 -0.58
N ASP A 79 -10.64 0.62 -0.52
CA ASP A 79 -10.87 1.61 -1.60
C ASP A 79 -10.41 1.05 -2.94
N VAL A 80 -9.19 0.50 -3.01
CA VAL A 80 -8.67 -0.21 -4.19
C VAL A 80 -7.83 -1.40 -3.77
N VAL A 81 -8.06 -2.56 -4.39
CA VAL A 81 -7.21 -3.74 -4.23
C VAL A 81 -6.55 -4.06 -5.56
N ALA A 82 -5.23 -4.17 -5.58
CA ALA A 82 -4.49 -4.59 -6.76
C ALA A 82 -3.77 -5.91 -6.51
N TRP A 83 -3.82 -6.81 -7.48
CA TRP A 83 -3.08 -8.08 -7.47
C TRP A 83 -1.97 -8.02 -8.49
N GLY A 84 -0.80 -8.54 -8.13
CA GLY A 84 0.24 -8.82 -9.08
C GLY A 84 -0.16 -9.95 -10.04
N HIS A 85 0.48 -10.01 -11.19
CA HIS A 85 0.33 -11.15 -12.09
C HIS A 85 1.09 -12.35 -11.53
N ALA A 86 0.44 -13.50 -11.43
CA ALA A 86 1.07 -14.77 -11.05
C ALA A 86 0.36 -15.95 -11.75
N ASP A 87 1.09 -17.01 -11.98
CA ASP A 87 0.56 -18.28 -12.48
C ASP A 87 0.96 -19.40 -11.51
N PRO A 88 0.01 -20.04 -10.83
CA PRO A 88 -1.43 -19.80 -10.89
C PRO A 88 -1.86 -18.48 -10.17
N PRO A 89 -2.98 -17.87 -10.59
CA PRO A 89 -3.48 -16.60 -10.00
C PRO A 89 -3.71 -16.65 -8.48
N ALA A 90 -4.02 -17.82 -7.93
CA ALA A 90 -4.25 -18.02 -6.50
C ALA A 90 -3.04 -17.71 -5.61
N VAL A 91 -1.82 -17.65 -6.18
CA VAL A 91 -0.59 -17.29 -5.45
C VAL A 91 -0.17 -15.83 -5.65
N ALA A 92 -0.96 -15.05 -6.39
CA ALA A 92 -0.64 -13.66 -6.67
C ALA A 92 -0.55 -12.84 -5.37
N PRO A 93 0.50 -12.02 -5.20
CA PRO A 93 0.54 -11.05 -4.13
C PRO A 93 -0.52 -9.97 -4.35
N SER A 94 -1.09 -9.45 -3.28
CA SER A 94 -2.07 -8.37 -3.31
C SER A 94 -1.64 -7.21 -2.44
N ILE A 95 -2.06 -6.01 -2.83
CA ILE A 95 -1.98 -4.81 -2.00
C ILE A 95 -3.38 -4.23 -1.86
N GLN A 96 -3.80 -4.06 -0.62
CA GLN A 96 -5.04 -3.37 -0.26
C GLN A 96 -4.71 -1.91 -0.03
N VAL A 97 -5.28 -1.01 -0.82
CA VAL A 97 -4.93 0.41 -0.81
C VAL A 97 -6.09 1.22 -0.24
N GLN A 98 -5.83 1.88 0.89
CA GLN A 98 -6.70 2.93 1.39
C GLN A 98 -6.30 4.26 0.76
N VAL A 99 -7.25 4.97 0.19
CA VAL A 99 -7.00 6.25 -0.49
C VAL A 99 -7.51 7.40 0.38
N LYS A 100 -6.62 8.31 0.76
CA LYS A 100 -6.95 9.45 1.63
C LYS A 100 -6.35 10.74 1.08
N ARG A 101 -7.19 11.61 0.54
CA ARG A 101 -6.73 12.90 0.02
C ARG A 101 -6.09 13.76 1.11
N ARG A 102 -6.60 13.67 2.35
CA ARG A 102 -6.08 14.39 3.51
C ARG A 102 -5.97 13.40 4.66
N VAL A 103 -4.76 13.13 5.08
CA VAL A 103 -4.47 12.28 6.23
C VAL A 103 -3.17 12.77 6.88
N ARG A 104 -3.13 12.75 8.19
CA ARG A 104 -1.92 12.98 8.97
C ARG A 104 -1.57 11.68 9.69
N ALA A 105 -0.34 11.23 9.59
CA ALA A 105 0.10 10.01 10.26
C ALA A 105 0.26 10.22 11.78
N THR A 106 -0.82 10.60 12.47
CA THR A 106 -0.87 10.87 13.90
C THR A 106 -2.04 10.14 14.57
N ALA A 107 -1.91 9.82 15.85
CA ALA A 107 -2.98 9.21 16.63
C ALA A 107 -4.20 10.12 16.81
N GLY A 108 -4.02 11.44 16.67
CA GLY A 108 -5.12 12.41 16.71
C GLY A 108 -5.89 12.56 15.40
N ASP A 109 -5.42 11.97 14.30
CA ASP A 109 -6.13 12.00 13.02
C ASP A 109 -7.06 10.79 12.89
N ALA A 110 -8.37 11.06 12.90
CA ALA A 110 -9.39 10.00 12.86
C ALA A 110 -9.32 9.16 11.58
N GLU A 111 -8.92 9.74 10.43
CA GLU A 111 -8.77 8.99 9.19
C GLU A 111 -7.55 8.07 9.23
N PHE A 112 -6.46 8.51 9.85
CA PHE A 112 -5.30 7.65 10.06
C PHE A 112 -5.59 6.50 11.03
N VAL A 113 -6.32 6.77 12.12
CA VAL A 113 -6.77 5.72 13.06
C VAL A 113 -7.66 4.69 12.35
N LYS A 114 -8.56 5.10 11.44
CA LYS A 114 -9.34 4.17 10.62
C LYS A 114 -8.45 3.30 9.71
N VAL A 115 -7.44 3.88 9.08
CA VAL A 115 -6.46 3.12 8.28
C VAL A 115 -5.74 2.07 9.14
N MET A 116 -5.31 2.47 10.34
CA MET A 116 -4.68 1.52 11.27
C MET A 116 -5.66 0.44 11.74
N ALA A 117 -6.93 0.78 11.99
CA ALA A 117 -7.96 -0.20 12.36
C ALA A 117 -8.19 -1.24 11.24
N ALA A 118 -8.25 -0.79 9.99
CA ALA A 118 -8.35 -1.68 8.84
C ALA A 118 -7.11 -2.59 8.71
N ALA A 119 -5.90 -2.04 8.92
CA ALA A 119 -4.67 -2.83 8.93
C ALA A 119 -4.63 -3.86 10.07
N VAL A 120 -5.07 -3.48 11.28
CA VAL A 120 -5.22 -4.40 12.43
C VAL A 120 -6.19 -5.55 12.09
N ALA A 121 -7.34 -5.23 11.53
CA ALA A 121 -8.32 -6.23 11.11
C ALA A 121 -7.75 -7.19 10.05
N ALA A 122 -7.02 -6.67 9.07
CA ALA A 122 -6.36 -7.48 8.05
C ALA A 122 -5.25 -8.38 8.64
N CYS A 123 -4.49 -7.89 9.62
CA CYS A 123 -3.50 -8.71 10.35
C CYS A 123 -4.14 -9.90 11.06
N GLY A 124 -5.30 -9.69 11.70
CA GLY A 124 -6.04 -10.76 12.37
C GLY A 124 -6.73 -11.73 11.41
N GLY A 125 -7.24 -11.22 10.28
CA GLY A 125 -7.98 -12.00 9.31
C GLY A 125 -7.13 -12.87 8.38
N GLN A 126 -5.91 -12.45 8.04
CA GLN A 126 -5.06 -13.10 7.02
C GLN A 126 -3.57 -13.18 7.41
N PRO A 127 -3.25 -13.70 8.61
CA PRO A 127 -1.89 -13.69 9.15
C PRO A 127 -0.89 -14.46 8.27
N GLU A 128 -1.32 -15.55 7.64
CA GLU A 128 -0.47 -16.38 6.79
C GLU A 128 -0.06 -15.65 5.51
N LEU A 129 -0.97 -14.89 4.90
CA LEU A 129 -0.67 -14.11 3.70
C LEU A 129 0.30 -12.97 4.01
N LEU A 130 0.17 -12.34 5.17
CA LEU A 130 1.10 -11.32 5.66
C LEU A 130 2.49 -11.90 5.90
N ALA A 131 2.57 -13.04 6.61
CA ALA A 131 3.83 -13.73 6.87
C ALA A 131 4.55 -14.14 5.56
N ALA A 132 3.78 -14.59 4.58
CA ALA A 132 4.27 -14.93 3.25
C ALA A 132 4.55 -13.73 2.35
N ARG A 133 4.32 -12.49 2.80
CA ARG A 133 4.39 -11.25 2.01
C ARG A 133 3.51 -11.26 0.75
N ARG A 134 2.39 -11.96 0.83
CA ARG A 134 1.40 -12.05 -0.24
C ARG A 134 0.23 -11.08 -0.04
N LEU A 135 0.13 -10.51 1.15
CA LEU A 135 -0.75 -9.42 1.49
C LEU A 135 0.09 -8.23 1.93
N LEU A 136 -0.14 -7.09 1.29
CA LEU A 136 0.47 -5.81 1.59
C LEU A 136 -0.62 -4.78 1.82
N PHE A 137 -0.27 -3.71 2.53
CA PHE A 137 -1.13 -2.55 2.77
C PHE A 137 -0.59 -1.35 1.99
N GLY A 138 -1.48 -0.57 1.41
CA GLY A 138 -1.16 0.68 0.75
C GLY A 138 -1.89 1.84 1.42
N LEU A 139 -1.20 2.92 1.67
CA LEU A 139 -1.80 4.21 1.97
C LEU A 139 -1.47 5.15 0.81
N ALA A 140 -2.43 5.33 -0.12
CA ALA A 140 -2.33 6.34 -1.14
C ALA A 140 -2.82 7.68 -0.57
N ALA A 141 -1.90 8.63 -0.42
CA ALA A 141 -2.21 9.92 0.15
C ALA A 141 -1.75 11.03 -0.80
N ARG A 142 -2.52 12.13 -0.86
CA ARG A 142 -2.07 13.30 -1.61
C ARG A 142 -0.75 13.80 -1.03
N ARG A 143 0.22 14.02 -1.91
CA ARG A 143 1.49 14.63 -1.50
C ARG A 143 1.23 16.00 -0.92
N SER A 144 1.67 16.21 0.30
CA SER A 144 1.64 17.49 1.00
C SER A 144 3.07 17.82 1.42
N GLY A 145 3.42 19.10 1.53
CA GLY A 145 4.73 19.50 2.03
C GLY A 145 4.95 19.24 3.53
N ALA A 146 4.17 18.35 4.12
CA ALA A 146 4.27 18.01 5.53
C ALA A 146 5.10 16.73 5.73
N ASP A 147 6.08 16.77 6.61
CA ASP A 147 7.10 15.74 6.81
C ASP A 147 6.55 14.40 7.34
N HIS A 148 5.34 14.38 7.92
CA HIS A 148 4.80 13.20 8.61
C HIS A 148 4.55 11.98 7.70
N LEU A 149 4.32 12.15 6.39
CA LEU A 149 4.22 11.04 5.45
C LEU A 149 5.60 10.56 5.00
N ASP A 150 6.58 11.45 4.91
CA ASP A 150 7.97 11.09 4.63
C ASP A 150 8.55 10.30 5.80
N GLU A 151 8.31 10.77 7.04
CA GLU A 151 8.67 10.05 8.26
C GLU A 151 7.98 8.67 8.35
N LEU A 152 6.69 8.57 7.99
CA LEU A 152 6.00 7.28 7.93
C LEU A 152 6.61 6.35 6.87
N THR A 153 6.97 6.88 5.71
CA THR A 153 7.65 6.12 4.66
C THR A 153 8.97 5.57 5.18
N GLU A 154 9.80 6.40 5.82
CA GLU A 154 11.07 5.99 6.42
C GLU A 154 10.87 4.91 7.49
N LEU A 155 9.86 5.05 8.36
CA LEU A 155 9.52 4.02 9.36
C LEU A 155 9.16 2.68 8.72
N THR A 156 8.39 2.70 7.61
CA THR A 156 8.00 1.47 6.91
C THR A 156 9.22 0.82 6.25
N ASP A 157 10.15 1.61 5.69
CA ASP A 157 11.41 1.10 5.11
C ASP A 157 12.30 0.50 6.20
N MET A 158 12.45 1.16 7.33
CA MET A 158 13.17 0.65 8.49
C MET A 158 12.57 -0.65 9.02
N ALA A 159 11.23 -0.75 9.13
CA ALA A 159 10.56 -1.96 9.57
C ALA A 159 10.77 -3.12 8.59
N ARG A 160 10.84 -2.86 7.29
CA ARG A 160 11.18 -3.87 6.27
C ARG A 160 12.63 -4.32 6.35
N ALA A 161 13.55 -3.42 6.67
CA ALA A 161 14.97 -3.73 6.84
C ALA A 161 15.26 -4.53 8.13
N HIS A 162 14.47 -4.31 9.18
CA HIS A 162 14.63 -4.96 10.49
C HIS A 162 13.49 -5.96 10.73
N VAL A 163 13.68 -7.20 10.29
CA VAL A 163 12.64 -8.26 10.32
C VAL A 163 12.24 -8.65 11.75
N VAL A 164 13.17 -8.56 12.69
CA VAL A 164 12.95 -8.91 14.10
C VAL A 164 12.44 -7.70 14.87
N PRO A 165 11.25 -7.78 15.50
CA PRO A 165 10.62 -6.65 16.20
C PRO A 165 11.52 -6.00 17.24
N GLU A 166 12.23 -6.80 18.03
CA GLU A 166 13.12 -6.32 19.09
C GLU A 166 14.31 -5.52 18.52
N THR A 167 14.85 -5.94 17.37
CA THR A 167 15.92 -5.21 16.69
C THR A 167 15.43 -3.85 16.19
N PHE A 168 14.23 -3.82 15.59
CA PHE A 168 13.58 -2.58 15.16
C PHE A 168 13.33 -1.63 16.34
N GLU A 169 12.75 -2.12 17.43
CA GLU A 169 12.48 -1.31 18.62
C GLU A 169 13.75 -0.74 19.26
N ASN A 170 14.84 -1.49 19.24
CA ASN A 170 16.11 -1.04 19.82
C ASN A 170 16.67 0.21 19.12
N LEU A 171 16.33 0.46 17.83
CA LEU A 171 16.72 1.68 17.12
C LEU A 171 16.15 2.94 17.81
N PHE A 172 14.93 2.83 18.36
CA PHE A 172 14.26 3.94 19.04
C PHE A 172 14.67 4.04 20.51
N ARG A 173 14.83 2.92 21.21
CA ARG A 173 15.27 2.88 22.61
C ARG A 173 16.70 3.40 22.76
N ALA A 174 17.61 2.96 21.91
CA ALA A 174 19.00 3.40 21.92
C ALA A 174 19.20 4.81 21.37
N ARG A 175 18.11 5.51 20.98
CA ARG A 175 18.12 6.84 20.38
C ARG A 175 19.04 6.96 19.15
N ILE A 176 19.20 5.87 18.41
CA ILE A 176 19.96 5.83 17.16
C ILE A 176 19.21 6.64 16.08
N THR A 177 17.87 6.61 16.13
CA THR A 177 17.00 7.38 15.22
C THR A 177 16.82 8.83 15.70
N GLY A 178 16.59 9.74 14.75
CA GLY A 178 16.26 11.14 15.02
C GLY A 178 14.95 11.31 15.81
N LYS A 179 14.79 12.45 16.50
CA LYS A 179 13.58 12.74 17.28
C LYS A 179 12.30 12.66 16.43
N PRO A 180 12.23 13.21 15.17
CA PRO A 180 11.02 13.13 14.37
C PRO A 180 10.54 11.69 14.16
N LEU A 181 11.43 10.76 13.81
CA LEU A 181 11.08 9.35 13.62
C LEU A 181 10.62 8.68 14.92
N ARG A 182 11.23 9.00 16.06
CA ARG A 182 10.78 8.47 17.36
C ARG A 182 9.37 8.96 17.68
N ASP A 183 9.11 10.24 17.48
CA ASP A 183 7.79 10.83 17.71
C ASP A 183 6.76 10.19 16.75
N ARG A 184 7.11 10.01 15.47
CA ARG A 184 6.24 9.35 14.49
C ARG A 184 5.95 7.89 14.85
N PHE A 185 6.96 7.14 15.29
CA PHE A 185 6.76 5.77 15.77
C PHE A 185 5.82 5.72 16.98
N GLY A 186 5.94 6.69 17.90
CA GLY A 186 5.01 6.84 19.03
C GLY A 186 3.57 7.09 18.58
N GLU A 187 3.37 8.00 17.63
CA GLU A 187 2.05 8.30 17.05
C GLU A 187 1.42 7.09 16.35
N VAL A 188 2.20 6.37 15.53
CA VAL A 188 1.71 5.16 14.85
C VAL A 188 1.34 4.08 15.87
N SER A 189 2.20 3.86 16.88
CA SER A 189 1.94 2.87 17.93
C SER A 189 0.69 3.22 18.74
N ALA A 190 0.45 4.50 19.03
CA ALA A 190 -0.75 4.96 19.72
C ALA A 190 -2.01 4.76 18.84
N ALA A 191 -1.93 5.04 17.54
CA ALA A 191 -3.03 4.78 16.62
C ALA A 191 -3.36 3.28 16.53
N VAL A 192 -2.34 2.41 16.46
CA VAL A 192 -2.52 0.95 16.48
C VAL A 192 -3.10 0.47 17.81
N ALA A 193 -2.65 0.99 18.94
CA ALA A 193 -3.21 0.66 20.26
C ALA A 193 -4.68 1.01 20.37
N THR A 194 -5.06 2.20 19.91
CA THR A 194 -6.46 2.65 19.84
C THR A 194 -7.29 1.72 18.95
N ALA A 195 -6.77 1.37 17.77
CA ALA A 195 -7.44 0.51 16.81
C ALA A 195 -7.61 -0.94 17.29
N ALA A 196 -6.61 -1.48 17.97
CA ALA A 196 -6.62 -2.84 18.49
C ALA A 196 -7.43 -3.00 19.79
N GLY A 197 -7.73 -1.89 20.49
CA GLY A 197 -8.34 -1.95 21.83
C GLY A 197 -7.48 -2.73 22.84
N ALA A 198 -6.18 -2.84 22.59
CA ALA A 198 -5.29 -3.72 23.32
C ALA A 198 -4.56 -2.97 24.45
N PRO A 199 -4.67 -3.43 25.71
CA PRO A 199 -3.93 -2.85 26.83
C PRO A 199 -2.47 -3.31 26.89
N ASP A 200 -2.10 -4.44 26.26
CA ASP A 200 -0.76 -5.00 26.32
C ASP A 200 0.20 -4.27 25.37
N ALA A 201 1.14 -3.57 25.98
CA ALA A 201 2.17 -2.79 25.27
C ALA A 201 3.08 -3.66 24.36
N LEU A 202 3.34 -4.93 24.73
CA LEU A 202 4.16 -5.82 23.92
C LEU A 202 3.40 -6.25 22.65
N ALA A 203 2.15 -6.66 22.78
CA ALA A 203 1.30 -7.01 21.66
C ALA A 203 1.11 -5.84 20.69
N VAL A 204 0.89 -4.62 21.22
CA VAL A 204 0.80 -3.40 20.39
C VAL A 204 2.10 -3.17 19.60
N ARG A 205 3.27 -3.30 20.22
CA ARG A 205 4.55 -3.10 19.53
C ARG A 205 4.77 -4.12 18.41
N GLN A 206 4.52 -5.39 18.68
CA GLN A 206 4.63 -6.46 17.69
C GLN A 206 3.69 -6.21 16.51
N LEU A 207 2.44 -5.86 16.79
CA LEU A 207 1.44 -5.54 15.77
C LEU A 207 1.83 -4.29 14.98
N THR A 208 2.32 -3.22 15.63
CA THR A 208 2.82 -2.02 14.98
C THR A 208 3.94 -2.35 14.00
N HIS A 209 4.92 -3.15 14.44
CA HIS A 209 6.01 -3.58 13.57
C HIS A 209 5.50 -4.41 12.37
N GLN A 210 4.58 -5.34 12.60
CA GLN A 210 3.97 -6.15 11.53
C GLN A 210 3.24 -5.28 10.50
N ILE A 211 2.44 -4.31 10.97
CA ILE A 211 1.74 -3.35 10.10
C ILE A 211 2.74 -2.51 9.31
N LEU A 212 3.74 -1.90 9.97
CA LEU A 212 4.75 -1.09 9.30
C LEU A 212 5.53 -1.86 8.23
N ARG A 213 5.82 -3.13 8.46
CA ARG A 213 6.49 -3.99 7.46
C ARG A 213 5.64 -4.25 6.22
N ALA A 214 4.33 -4.35 6.38
CA ALA A 214 3.39 -4.60 5.29
C ALA A 214 2.90 -3.32 4.62
N LEU A 215 3.02 -2.16 5.30
CA LEU A 215 2.51 -0.88 4.82
C LEU A 215 3.47 -0.24 3.83
N HIS A 216 2.92 0.24 2.72
CA HIS A 216 3.58 1.06 1.73
C HIS A 216 2.85 2.39 1.61
N VAL A 217 3.58 3.48 1.76
CA VAL A 217 3.04 4.83 1.60
C VAL A 217 3.27 5.28 0.16
N TRP A 218 2.19 5.64 -0.51
CA TRP A 218 2.23 6.17 -1.86
C TRP A 218 1.74 7.62 -1.84
N GLN A 219 2.69 8.55 -1.89
CA GLN A 219 2.40 9.98 -1.95
C GLN A 219 2.13 10.38 -3.40
N VAL A 220 0.86 10.52 -3.74
CA VAL A 220 0.38 10.83 -5.10
C VAL A 220 0.32 12.35 -5.29
N GLU A 221 0.92 12.83 -6.36
CA GLU A 221 0.73 14.21 -6.81
C GLU A 221 -0.57 14.31 -7.62
N GLU A 222 -1.56 15.00 -7.04
CA GLU A 222 -2.91 15.12 -7.60
C GLU A 222 -2.94 15.94 -8.89
N GLY A 223 -3.76 15.48 -9.83
CA GLY A 223 -4.10 16.20 -11.06
C GLY A 223 -3.18 15.90 -12.24
N PRO A 224 -3.55 16.42 -13.44
CA PRO A 224 -2.89 16.08 -14.71
C PRO A 224 -1.43 16.58 -14.80
N ASP A 225 -1.06 17.59 -14.01
CA ASP A 225 0.30 18.10 -13.93
C ASP A 225 1.15 17.39 -12.87
N GLY A 226 0.56 16.49 -12.08
CA GLY A 226 1.25 15.71 -11.07
C GLY A 226 2.26 14.73 -11.70
N ARG A 227 3.35 14.47 -10.97
CA ARG A 227 4.41 13.56 -11.42
C ARG A 227 3.87 12.16 -11.76
N ASP A 228 2.99 11.63 -10.89
CA ASP A 228 2.43 10.29 -11.06
C ASP A 228 1.57 10.22 -12.33
N TRP A 229 0.76 11.24 -12.58
CA TRP A 229 -0.05 11.33 -13.79
C TRP A 229 0.79 11.44 -15.05
N ARG A 230 1.81 12.32 -15.05
CA ARG A 230 2.74 12.46 -16.18
C ARG A 230 3.47 11.15 -16.48
N ALA A 231 3.91 10.43 -15.45
CA ALA A 231 4.55 9.12 -15.64
C ALA A 231 3.62 8.09 -16.31
N GLU A 232 2.30 8.18 -16.04
CA GLU A 232 1.34 7.33 -16.74
C GLU A 232 1.11 7.77 -18.20
N LEU A 233 1.06 9.08 -18.47
CA LEU A 233 0.99 9.59 -19.85
C LEU A 233 2.19 9.11 -20.68
N ASP A 234 3.40 9.26 -20.14
CA ASP A 234 4.63 8.79 -20.78
C ASP A 234 4.59 7.27 -21.00
N GLY A 235 4.13 6.53 -20.00
CA GLY A 235 4.04 5.09 -20.09
C GLY A 235 2.97 4.57 -21.06
N LEU A 236 1.95 5.36 -21.38
CA LEU A 236 0.92 5.04 -22.35
C LEU A 236 1.27 5.44 -23.78
N ALA A 237 2.35 6.20 -24.01
CA ALA A 237 2.64 6.81 -25.30
C ALA A 237 2.63 5.81 -26.47
N ASP A 238 3.28 4.66 -26.34
CA ASP A 238 3.34 3.65 -27.41
C ASP A 238 1.98 3.01 -27.68
N LEU A 239 1.20 2.71 -26.62
CA LEU A 239 -0.13 2.14 -26.76
C LEU A 239 -1.12 3.15 -27.37
N ALA A 240 -1.00 4.40 -26.98
CA ALA A 240 -1.80 5.49 -27.51
C ALA A 240 -1.52 5.72 -29.01
N ALA A 241 -0.24 5.78 -29.40
CA ALA A 241 0.17 5.89 -30.78
C ALA A 241 -0.35 4.73 -31.63
N ALA A 242 -0.26 3.48 -31.13
CA ALA A 242 -0.80 2.30 -31.82
C ALA A 242 -2.33 2.34 -31.97
N ALA A 243 -3.05 2.99 -31.05
CA ALA A 243 -4.49 3.16 -31.09
C ALA A 243 -4.94 4.42 -31.84
N GLY A 244 -4.02 5.26 -32.34
CA GLY A 244 -4.33 6.55 -32.98
C GLY A 244 -4.98 7.56 -32.03
N LYS A 245 -4.65 7.51 -30.74
CA LYS A 245 -5.20 8.36 -29.66
C LYS A 245 -4.06 9.08 -28.93
N SER A 246 -4.40 10.08 -28.14
CA SER A 246 -3.43 10.66 -27.20
C SER A 246 -3.40 9.89 -25.88
N PRO A 247 -2.27 9.86 -25.14
CA PRO A 247 -2.23 9.30 -23.78
C PRO A 247 -3.24 9.95 -22.83
N ALA A 248 -3.48 11.25 -22.99
CA ALA A 248 -4.43 12.01 -22.17
C ALA A 248 -5.88 11.55 -22.41
N ASP A 249 -6.26 11.24 -23.66
CA ASP A 249 -7.58 10.69 -23.96
C ASP A 249 -7.78 9.34 -23.27
N ILE A 250 -6.77 8.46 -23.33
CA ILE A 250 -6.82 7.16 -22.65
C ILE A 250 -7.00 7.33 -21.15
N MET A 251 -6.21 8.21 -20.51
CA MET A 251 -6.32 8.47 -19.06
C MET A 251 -7.69 9.04 -18.70
N THR A 252 -8.26 9.92 -19.52
CA THR A 252 -9.61 10.47 -19.32
C THR A 252 -10.67 9.35 -19.35
N HIS A 253 -10.55 8.40 -20.27
CA HIS A 253 -11.46 7.26 -20.32
C HIS A 253 -11.25 6.30 -19.16
N LEU A 254 -10.01 6.08 -18.70
CA LEU A 254 -9.74 5.29 -17.50
C LEU A 254 -10.35 5.91 -16.25
N LEU A 255 -10.33 7.25 -16.10
CA LEU A 255 -11.07 7.96 -15.05
C LEU A 255 -12.59 7.71 -15.13
N ALA A 256 -13.16 7.80 -16.33
CA ALA A 256 -14.58 7.52 -16.53
C ALA A 256 -14.94 6.07 -16.16
N ILE A 257 -14.07 5.11 -16.49
CA ILE A 257 -14.19 3.70 -16.10
C ILE A 257 -14.11 3.56 -14.57
N ALA A 258 -13.14 4.20 -13.89
CA ALA A 258 -13.04 4.22 -12.44
C ALA A 258 -14.32 4.74 -11.78
N GLY A 259 -14.83 5.86 -12.25
CA GLY A 259 -16.08 6.44 -11.74
C GLY A 259 -17.31 5.55 -11.92
N ARG A 260 -17.30 4.68 -12.93
CA ARG A 260 -18.40 3.72 -13.18
C ARG A 260 -18.29 2.45 -12.34
N PHE A 261 -17.08 1.93 -12.15
CA PHE A 261 -16.85 0.67 -11.43
C PHE A 261 -16.66 0.87 -9.93
N GLY A 262 -16.06 1.99 -9.49
CA GLY A 262 -15.83 2.29 -8.09
C GLY A 262 -17.07 2.09 -7.23
N PRO A 263 -18.20 2.77 -7.49
CA PRO A 263 -19.41 2.66 -6.67
C PRO A 263 -20.08 1.28 -6.68
N ARG A 264 -19.64 0.38 -7.55
CA ARG A 264 -20.27 -0.94 -7.79
C ARG A 264 -19.42 -2.10 -7.31
N SER A 265 -18.37 -1.84 -6.55
CA SER A 265 -17.41 -2.87 -6.13
C SER A 265 -16.85 -3.68 -7.31
N GLY A 266 -16.56 -2.99 -8.42
CA GLY A 266 -16.13 -3.62 -9.66
C GLY A 266 -14.78 -4.29 -9.55
N ASN A 267 -14.58 -5.33 -10.36
CA ASN A 267 -13.32 -6.06 -10.47
C ASN A 267 -12.95 -6.15 -11.96
N VAL A 268 -11.76 -5.71 -12.32
CA VAL A 268 -11.31 -5.59 -13.69
C VAL A 268 -9.92 -6.19 -13.89
N ASP A 269 -9.75 -6.94 -14.97
CA ASP A 269 -8.47 -7.32 -15.55
C ASP A 269 -8.15 -6.48 -16.78
N ALA A 270 -7.01 -6.74 -17.42
CA ALA A 270 -6.56 -5.96 -18.56
C ALA A 270 -7.51 -6.09 -19.77
N ASP A 271 -8.10 -7.26 -20.00
CA ASP A 271 -9.00 -7.48 -21.15
C ASP A 271 -10.35 -6.80 -20.92
N HIS A 272 -10.83 -6.82 -19.67
CA HIS A 272 -12.02 -6.07 -19.28
C HIS A 272 -11.83 -4.56 -19.50
N VAL A 273 -10.71 -3.99 -19.03
CA VAL A 273 -10.43 -2.56 -19.23
C VAL A 273 -10.30 -2.22 -20.72
N ARG A 274 -9.65 -3.07 -21.53
CA ARG A 274 -9.60 -2.88 -23.00
C ARG A 274 -10.98 -2.92 -23.64
N GLY A 275 -11.84 -3.86 -23.21
CA GLY A 275 -13.22 -3.95 -23.68
C GLY A 275 -14.03 -2.68 -23.35
N GLU A 276 -13.81 -2.10 -22.17
CA GLU A 276 -14.44 -0.85 -21.79
C GLU A 276 -13.90 0.35 -22.57
N LEU A 277 -12.59 0.41 -22.81
CA LEU A 277 -11.96 1.45 -23.65
C LEU A 277 -12.46 1.37 -25.11
N ALA A 278 -12.71 0.17 -25.63
CA ALA A 278 -13.26 -0.01 -26.98
C ALA A 278 -14.65 0.64 -27.15
N ARG A 279 -15.43 0.82 -26.09
CA ARG A 279 -16.71 1.57 -26.13
C ARG A 279 -16.51 3.07 -26.38
N PHE A 280 -15.31 3.57 -26.15
CA PHE A 280 -14.87 4.92 -26.45
C PHE A 280 -14.03 4.97 -27.74
N GLU A 281 -14.12 3.92 -28.57
CA GLU A 281 -13.32 3.79 -29.80
C GLU A 281 -11.79 3.82 -29.56
N VAL A 282 -11.35 3.37 -28.36
CA VAL A 282 -9.94 3.21 -28.01
C VAL A 282 -9.60 1.72 -28.05
N TYR A 283 -8.93 1.30 -29.12
CA TYR A 283 -8.57 -0.10 -29.35
C TYR A 283 -7.11 -0.32 -29.03
N LEU A 284 -6.81 -0.65 -27.77
CA LEU A 284 -5.44 -0.93 -27.34
C LEU A 284 -5.02 -2.33 -27.81
N PRO A 285 -3.80 -2.49 -28.35
CA PRO A 285 -3.26 -3.80 -28.66
C PRO A 285 -3.16 -4.66 -27.39
N ALA A 286 -3.33 -5.97 -27.53
CA ALA A 286 -3.08 -6.89 -26.44
C ALA A 286 -1.62 -6.74 -26.01
N THR A 287 -1.40 -6.34 -24.74
CA THR A 287 -0.06 -6.37 -24.19
C THR A 287 0.34 -7.84 -24.09
N ARG A 288 1.29 -8.25 -24.92
CA ARG A 288 1.94 -9.52 -24.65
C ARG A 288 2.54 -9.35 -23.26
N MET A 289 1.93 -9.95 -22.25
CA MET A 289 2.61 -10.16 -20.98
C MET A 289 3.79 -11.06 -21.30
N GLY A 290 4.81 -10.41 -21.87
CA GLY A 290 5.97 -11.11 -22.38
C GLY A 290 6.74 -11.59 -21.16
N VAL A 291 7.09 -12.85 -21.14
CA VAL A 291 8.45 -13.19 -20.81
C VAL A 291 9.31 -11.98 -21.23
N ARG A 292 9.71 -11.12 -20.26
CA ARG A 292 10.80 -10.19 -20.49
C ARG A 292 11.90 -11.09 -21.06
N ARG A 293 12.16 -10.97 -22.37
CA ARG A 293 13.47 -11.40 -22.85
C ARG A 293 14.42 -10.75 -21.85
N PRO A 294 15.25 -11.52 -21.15
CA PRO A 294 16.27 -10.93 -20.33
C PRO A 294 16.93 -9.89 -21.23
N ALA A 295 16.83 -8.61 -20.83
CA ALA A 295 17.53 -7.56 -21.55
C ALA A 295 18.92 -8.13 -21.71
N SER A 296 19.39 -8.23 -22.96
CA SER A 296 20.70 -8.78 -23.29
C SER A 296 21.64 -8.23 -22.22
N HIS A 297 22.19 -9.12 -21.41
CA HIS A 297 23.07 -8.74 -20.32
C HIS A 297 24.22 -7.96 -20.95
N THR A 298 24.09 -6.63 -20.92
CA THR A 298 25.24 -5.79 -21.13
C THR A 298 26.06 -6.01 -19.90
N THR A 299 27.09 -6.86 -20.03
CA THR A 299 28.07 -7.08 -18.98
C THR A 299 28.82 -5.78 -18.83
N ILE A 300 28.35 -4.93 -17.93
CA ILE A 300 29.09 -3.74 -17.53
C ILE A 300 30.18 -4.27 -16.59
N ASN A 301 31.40 -4.38 -17.09
CA ASN A 301 32.56 -4.59 -16.25
C ASN A 301 32.78 -3.34 -15.40
N ALA A 302 32.13 -3.28 -14.25
CA ALA A 302 32.36 -2.25 -13.25
C ALA A 302 33.66 -2.60 -12.51
N SER A 303 34.76 -2.00 -12.89
CA SER A 303 35.98 -1.97 -12.08
C SER A 303 35.80 -0.91 -10.99
N GLY A 304 35.47 -1.32 -9.78
CA GLY A 304 35.27 -0.45 -8.62
C GLY A 304 34.04 -0.86 -7.79
N ASN A 305 33.88 -0.26 -6.62
CA ASN A 305 32.78 -0.50 -5.67
C ASN A 305 31.39 -0.03 -6.17
N SER A 306 30.97 -0.52 -7.32
CA SER A 306 29.66 -0.19 -7.90
C SER A 306 28.79 -1.43 -7.95
N THR A 307 27.59 -1.35 -7.39
CA THR A 307 26.57 -2.41 -7.49
C THR A 307 25.47 -1.93 -8.44
N VAL A 308 25.16 -2.75 -9.45
CA VAL A 308 24.07 -2.47 -10.38
C VAL A 308 22.78 -3.06 -9.84
N PHE A 309 21.83 -2.22 -9.45
CA PHE A 309 20.47 -2.59 -9.08
C PHE A 309 19.50 -2.16 -10.16
N ASN A 310 18.69 -3.08 -10.70
CA ASN A 310 17.63 -2.81 -11.69
C ASN A 310 18.05 -1.94 -12.90
N GLY A 311 19.28 -2.08 -13.39
CA GLY A 311 19.77 -1.33 -14.54
C GLY A 311 20.15 0.13 -14.23
N GLN A 312 20.07 0.59 -12.99
CA GLN A 312 20.62 1.85 -12.54
C GLN A 312 21.97 1.64 -11.84
N VAL A 313 22.97 2.40 -12.25
CA VAL A 313 24.28 2.45 -11.59
C VAL A 313 24.18 3.38 -10.40
N MET A 314 24.20 2.83 -9.19
CA MET A 314 24.33 3.64 -7.97
C MET A 314 25.81 3.71 -7.59
N ASN A 315 26.41 4.88 -7.70
CA ASN A 315 27.72 5.15 -7.14
C ASN A 315 27.58 5.45 -5.65
N PHE A 316 27.92 4.48 -4.83
CA PHE A 316 28.13 4.73 -3.41
C PHE A 316 29.51 5.42 -3.29
N GLY A 317 29.49 6.72 -2.98
CA GLY A 317 30.70 7.47 -2.66
C GLY A 317 31.48 6.72 -1.57
N ALA A 318 32.81 6.73 -1.70
CA ALA A 318 33.74 5.97 -0.89
C ALA A 318 33.47 6.15 0.62
N PHE A 319 32.89 5.14 1.25
CA PHE A 319 32.91 5.02 2.70
C PHE A 319 34.32 4.59 3.11
N HIS A 320 35.13 5.54 3.59
CA HIS A 320 36.41 5.22 4.21
C HIS A 320 36.17 4.54 5.56
N PHE A 321 36.23 3.22 5.57
CA PHE A 321 36.41 2.45 6.79
C PHE A 321 37.87 2.61 7.24
N HIS A 322 38.14 3.51 8.18
CA HIS A 322 39.39 3.51 8.93
C HIS A 322 39.35 2.39 9.97
N GLY A 323 39.55 1.16 9.53
CA GLY A 323 39.87 0.03 10.35
C GLY A 323 41.28 -0.45 9.99
N ARG A 324 42.30 -0.02 10.74
CA ARG A 324 43.64 -0.65 10.64
C ARG A 324 43.54 -2.11 11.11
N PRO A 325 43.94 -3.10 10.30
CA PRO A 325 44.17 -4.43 10.83
C PRO A 325 45.42 -4.36 11.74
N SER A 326 45.28 -4.80 12.99
CA SER A 326 46.38 -5.03 13.90
C SER A 326 47.26 -6.14 13.31
N ALA A 327 48.53 -5.83 13.10
CA ALA A 327 49.51 -6.81 12.66
C ALA A 327 49.70 -7.92 13.72
N PRO A 328 49.87 -9.18 13.33
CA PRO A 328 50.15 -10.25 14.28
C PRO A 328 51.56 -10.06 14.85
N GLY A 329 51.62 -10.09 16.22
CA GLY A 329 52.86 -9.97 16.97
C GLY A 329 53.82 -11.13 16.59
N LYS A 330 55.04 -10.73 16.31
CA LYS A 330 56.19 -11.67 16.22
C LYS A 330 56.48 -12.23 17.60
N GLU A 331 56.30 -13.53 17.81
CA GLU A 331 56.91 -14.25 18.90
C GLU A 331 58.42 -14.31 18.69
N ASN A 332 59.16 -13.61 19.54
CA ASN A 332 60.61 -13.80 19.66
C ASN A 332 60.86 -15.00 20.58
N GLY A 333 61.27 -16.09 19.98
CA GLY A 333 61.91 -17.17 20.70
C GLY A 333 63.32 -16.73 21.13
N THR A 334 63.60 -16.89 22.39
CA THR A 334 64.98 -16.92 22.93
C THR A 334 65.24 -18.27 23.59
N SER A 335 66.38 -18.79 23.25
CA SER A 335 67.12 -19.98 23.64
C SER A 335 67.08 -20.33 25.12
#